data_a46b718ec783fe44fcc16f7280885cc8
#
_entry.id   a46b718ec783fe44fcc16f7280885cc8
#
_cell.length_a   1.000
_cell.length_b   1.000
_cell.length_c   1.000
_cell.angle_alpha   90.00
_cell.angle_beta   90.00
_cell.angle_gamma   90.00
#
_symmetry.space_group_name_H-M   'P 1'
#
loop_
_entity.id
_entity.type
_entity.pdbx_description
1 polymer ?
#
loop_
_entity_poly.entity_id
_entity_poly.type
_entity_poly.pdbx_seq_one_letter_code
_entity_poly.pdbx_strand_id
1 'polypeptide(L)'
;MKRRLLIMFLLGCLLPFAVQAQHGTFRFAQITDIHFSPNNPNPTEDLLRSVAQINAIDSIDFVLVTGDITEEGDRTTMLKVKETLDLLKAKYYVVLGNHETKWS
;
A
#
# COMPACT_ATOMS: atom_id res chain seq x y z
N MET A 1 -32.73 -11.38 -45.42
CA MET A 1 -31.96 -10.09 -45.23
C MET A 1 -32.15 -9.49 -43.86
N LYS A 2 -33.37 -9.30 -43.36
CA LYS A 2 -33.62 -8.65 -42.06
C LYS A 2 -33.02 -9.41 -40.85
N ARG A 3 -32.97 -10.73 -40.86
CA ARG A 3 -32.41 -11.55 -39.76
C ARG A 3 -30.88 -11.44 -39.65
N ARG A 4 -30.18 -11.31 -40.78
CA ARG A 4 -28.71 -11.21 -40.81
C ARG A 4 -28.23 -9.87 -40.28
N LEU A 5 -28.95 -8.77 -40.53
CA LEU A 5 -28.69 -7.45 -40.03
C LEU A 5 -28.85 -7.38 -38.51
N LEU A 6 -29.87 -8.05 -37.96
CA LEU A 6 -30.11 -8.08 -36.51
C LEU A 6 -29.01 -8.81 -35.74
N ILE A 7 -28.49 -9.93 -36.28
CA ILE A 7 -27.40 -10.70 -35.69
C ILE A 7 -26.07 -9.89 -35.67
N MET A 8 -25.80 -9.17 -36.77
CA MET A 8 -24.61 -8.31 -36.83
C MET A 8 -24.67 -7.13 -35.82
N PHE A 9 -25.86 -6.57 -35.59
CA PHE A 9 -26.07 -5.51 -34.61
C PHE A 9 -25.87 -6.01 -33.17
N LEU A 10 -26.40 -7.20 -32.84
CA LEU A 10 -26.20 -7.82 -31.51
C LEU A 10 -24.73 -8.16 -31.24
N LEU A 11 -23.97 -8.62 -32.23
CA LEU A 11 -22.54 -8.90 -32.08
C LEU A 11 -21.72 -7.63 -31.83
N GLY A 12 -22.05 -6.54 -32.53
CA GLY A 12 -21.40 -5.25 -32.35
C GLY A 12 -21.65 -4.63 -30.99
N CYS A 13 -22.80 -4.88 -30.36
CA CYS A 13 -23.09 -4.37 -29.01
C CYS A 13 -22.36 -5.11 -27.87
N LEU A 14 -21.94 -6.36 -28.08
CA LEU A 14 -21.23 -7.15 -27.08
C LEU A 14 -19.73 -6.82 -26.99
N LEU A 15 -19.10 -6.37 -28.09
CA LEU A 15 -17.69 -6.06 -28.16
C LEU A 15 -17.22 -4.95 -27.19
N PRO A 16 -17.93 -3.83 -27.02
CA PRO A 16 -17.52 -2.78 -26.09
C PRO A 16 -17.46 -3.23 -24.63
N PHE A 17 -18.35 -4.14 -24.22
CA PHE A 17 -18.36 -4.65 -22.83
C PHE A 17 -17.18 -5.56 -22.53
N ALA A 18 -16.70 -6.34 -23.48
CA ALA A 18 -15.53 -7.20 -23.32
C ALA A 18 -14.24 -6.37 -23.15
N VAL A 19 -14.11 -5.21 -23.82
CA VAL A 19 -12.97 -4.32 -23.71
C VAL A 19 -12.95 -3.60 -22.36
N GLN A 20 -14.11 -3.24 -21.80
CA GLN A 20 -14.21 -2.57 -20.49
C GLN A 20 -13.86 -3.46 -19.30
N ALA A 21 -13.90 -4.77 -19.46
CA ALA A 21 -13.52 -5.73 -18.42
C ALA A 21 -12.01 -5.84 -18.21
N GLN A 22 -11.19 -5.24 -19.06
CA GLN A 22 -9.73 -5.22 -18.94
C GLN A 22 -9.28 -4.03 -18.10
N HIS A 23 -9.29 -4.19 -16.79
CA HIS A 23 -8.73 -3.20 -15.88
C HIS A 23 -7.25 -3.47 -15.63
N GLY A 24 -6.46 -2.39 -15.47
CA GLY A 24 -5.09 -2.47 -15.05
C GLY A 24 -4.97 -3.09 -13.65
N THR A 25 -3.83 -3.71 -13.37
CA THR A 25 -3.49 -4.22 -12.04
C THR A 25 -2.67 -3.18 -11.29
N PHE A 26 -2.74 -3.22 -9.96
CA PHE A 26 -1.87 -2.43 -9.10
C PHE A 26 -1.13 -3.35 -8.13
N ARG A 27 0.01 -2.89 -7.64
CA ARG A 27 0.81 -3.61 -6.65
C ARG A 27 1.02 -2.72 -5.44
N PHE A 28 0.87 -3.29 -4.27
CA PHE A 28 1.17 -2.60 -3.04
C PHE A 28 1.94 -3.49 -2.07
N ALA A 29 2.69 -2.87 -1.19
CA ALA A 29 3.33 -3.54 -0.07
C ALA A 29 2.62 -3.14 1.22
N GLN A 30 2.61 -4.03 2.20
CA GLN A 30 2.08 -3.76 3.53
C GLN A 30 3.18 -3.97 4.56
N ILE A 31 3.34 -2.97 5.43
CA ILE A 31 4.18 -3.06 6.62
C ILE A 31 3.25 -2.99 7.83
N THR A 32 3.36 -3.92 8.74
CA THR A 32 2.50 -3.97 9.92
C THR A 32 3.29 -4.31 11.17
N ASP A 33 2.78 -3.88 12.32
CA ASP A 33 3.31 -4.22 13.64
C ASP A 33 4.81 -3.92 13.80
N ILE A 34 5.21 -2.72 13.47
CA ILE A 34 6.61 -2.26 13.53
C ILE A 34 7.13 -2.27 14.96
N HIS A 35 6.30 -1.85 15.92
CA HIS A 35 6.64 -1.75 17.34
C HIS A 35 7.96 -1.01 17.59
N PHE A 36 8.10 0.13 16.94
CA PHE A 36 9.31 0.95 17.06
C PHE A 36 9.46 1.47 18.48
N SER A 37 10.64 1.31 19.04
CA SER A 37 10.97 1.78 20.39
C SER A 37 12.36 2.41 20.41
N PRO A 38 12.53 3.54 21.11
CA PRO A 38 13.86 4.18 21.22
C PRO A 38 14.87 3.35 21.98
N ASN A 39 14.40 2.41 22.81
CA ASN A 39 15.26 1.57 23.65
C ASN A 39 15.62 0.22 23.00
N ASN A 40 15.06 -0.07 21.83
CA ASN A 40 15.32 -1.32 21.12
C ASN A 40 15.71 -0.99 19.67
N PRO A 41 16.98 -1.22 19.27
CA PRO A 41 17.43 -0.92 17.91
C PRO A 41 16.88 -1.87 16.85
N ASN A 42 16.44 -3.07 17.21
CA ASN A 42 16.03 -4.09 16.26
C ASN A 42 14.87 -3.66 15.36
N PRO A 43 13.77 -3.06 15.88
CA PRO A 43 12.69 -2.58 15.02
C PRO A 43 13.13 -1.49 14.03
N THR A 44 14.09 -0.65 14.41
CA THR A 44 14.65 0.37 13.53
C THR A 44 15.39 -0.26 12.34
N GLU A 45 16.26 -1.21 12.61
CA GLU A 45 17.01 -1.93 11.58
C GLU A 45 16.07 -2.73 10.69
N ASP A 46 15.07 -3.38 11.27
CA ASP A 46 14.07 -4.15 10.53
C ASP A 46 13.25 -3.26 9.60
N LEU A 47 12.85 -2.07 10.07
CA LEU A 47 12.12 -1.12 9.23
C LEU A 47 12.98 -0.61 8.08
N LEU A 48 14.23 -0.24 8.34
CA LEU A 48 15.17 0.17 7.29
C LEU A 48 15.37 -0.93 6.24
N ARG A 49 15.49 -2.16 6.67
CA ARG A 49 15.61 -3.31 5.76
C ARG A 49 14.35 -3.50 4.93
N SER A 50 13.18 -3.39 5.53
CA SER A 50 11.90 -3.49 4.84
C SER A 50 11.74 -2.40 3.78
N VAL A 51 12.10 -1.16 4.12
CA VAL A 51 12.09 -0.04 3.18
C VAL A 51 13.03 -0.31 2.00
N ALA A 52 14.24 -0.79 2.27
CA ALA A 52 15.21 -1.12 1.21
C ALA A 52 14.69 -2.23 0.29
N GLN A 53 14.08 -3.26 0.86
CA GLN A 53 13.50 -4.36 0.09
C GLN A 53 12.34 -3.89 -0.79
N ILE A 54 11.45 -3.06 -0.27
CA ILE A 54 10.31 -2.51 -1.02
C ILE A 54 10.83 -1.62 -2.16
N ASN A 55 11.82 -0.78 -1.88
CA ASN A 55 12.41 0.11 -2.88
C ASN A 55 13.11 -0.67 -4.02
N ALA A 56 13.54 -1.90 -3.77
CA ALA A 56 14.14 -2.77 -4.77
C ALA A 56 13.13 -3.46 -5.68
N ILE A 57 11.85 -3.44 -5.33
CA ILE A 57 10.77 -4.03 -6.13
C ILE A 57 10.29 -2.98 -7.14
N ASP A 58 10.33 -3.33 -8.43
CA ASP A 58 9.80 -2.46 -9.48
C ASP A 58 8.27 -2.43 -9.43
N SER A 59 7.70 -1.25 -9.76
CA SER A 59 6.26 -1.10 -9.97
C SER A 59 5.40 -1.28 -8.71
N ILE A 60 5.88 -0.87 -7.55
CA ILE A 60 5.06 -0.71 -6.36
C ILE A 60 4.32 0.64 -6.47
N ASP A 61 2.99 0.59 -6.48
CA ASP A 61 2.14 1.77 -6.62
C ASP A 61 1.99 2.54 -5.31
N PHE A 62 1.86 1.83 -4.19
CA PHE A 62 1.79 2.43 -2.87
C PHE A 62 2.17 1.42 -1.77
N VAL A 63 2.38 1.94 -0.57
CA VAL A 63 2.69 1.15 0.62
C VAL A 63 1.64 1.46 1.69
N LEU A 64 1.10 0.44 2.33
CA LEU A 64 0.24 0.56 3.50
C LEU A 64 1.05 0.25 4.74
N VAL A 65 1.01 1.15 5.70
CA VAL A 65 1.62 0.96 7.02
C VAL A 65 0.49 0.86 8.04
N THR A 66 0.33 -0.31 8.63
CA THR A 66 -0.82 -0.63 9.48
C THR A 66 -0.35 -1.20 10.82
N GLY A 67 -1.25 -1.21 11.80
CA GLY A 67 -0.99 -1.78 13.12
C GLY A 67 -0.11 -0.91 14.00
N ASP A 68 0.35 -1.48 15.09
CA ASP A 68 1.14 -0.81 16.11
C ASP A 68 2.52 -0.38 15.61
N ILE A 69 2.63 0.89 15.26
CA ILE A 69 3.85 1.46 14.65
C ILE A 69 4.90 1.71 15.71
N THR A 70 4.50 2.23 16.85
CA THR A 70 5.36 2.46 18.01
C THR A 70 4.85 1.68 19.23
N GLU A 71 5.74 1.44 20.20
CA GLU A 71 5.34 0.80 21.45
C GLU A 71 4.48 1.72 22.32
N GLU A 72 4.78 3.02 22.35
CA GLU A 72 4.17 3.97 23.29
C GLU A 72 3.42 5.11 22.61
N GLY A 73 3.54 5.28 21.31
CA GLY A 73 2.84 6.32 20.55
C GLY A 73 3.35 7.74 20.79
N ASP A 74 4.55 7.91 21.33
CA ASP A 74 5.13 9.23 21.60
C ASP A 74 5.57 9.93 20.30
N ARG A 75 5.49 11.26 20.33
CA ARG A 75 5.76 12.10 19.16
C ARG A 75 7.18 11.92 18.61
N THR A 76 8.18 11.86 19.48
CA THR A 76 9.58 11.74 19.07
C THR A 76 9.82 10.45 18.31
N THR A 77 9.30 9.34 18.81
CA THR A 77 9.40 8.04 18.16
C THR A 77 8.63 8.02 16.85
N MET A 78 7.44 8.61 16.81
CA MET A 78 6.66 8.71 15.57
C MET A 78 7.39 9.51 14.49
N LEU A 79 8.10 10.58 14.86
CA LEU A 79 8.90 11.35 13.90
C LEU A 79 10.06 10.53 13.33
N LYS A 80 10.71 9.71 14.13
CA LYS A 80 11.76 8.79 13.65
C LYS A 80 11.23 7.76 12.68
N VAL A 81 10.06 7.19 12.97
CA VAL A 81 9.38 6.28 12.05
C VAL A 81 9.07 6.99 10.73
N LYS A 82 8.54 8.21 10.81
CA LYS A 82 8.25 9.00 9.62
C LYS A 82 9.49 9.25 8.78
N GLU A 83 10.60 9.64 9.39
CA GLU A 83 11.87 9.84 8.68
C GLU A 83 12.31 8.58 7.92
N THR A 84 12.15 7.42 8.54
CA THR A 84 12.49 6.14 7.91
C THR A 84 11.54 5.81 6.75
N LEU A 85 10.23 6.00 6.94
CA LEU A 85 9.23 5.76 5.90
C LEU A 85 9.36 6.74 4.72
N ASP A 86 9.85 7.96 4.98
CA ASP A 86 10.08 8.94 3.92
C ASP A 86 11.21 8.52 2.95
N LEU A 87 11.98 7.48 3.28
CA LEU A 87 12.94 6.86 2.37
C LEU A 87 12.28 5.95 1.32
N LEU A 88 11.00 5.63 1.47
CA LEU A 88 10.24 4.88 0.47
C LEU A 88 10.11 5.71 -0.82
N LYS A 89 10.34 5.08 -1.96
CA LYS A 89 10.16 5.71 -3.28
C LYS A 89 8.69 5.85 -3.64
N ALA A 90 7.86 4.88 -3.25
CA ALA A 90 6.42 4.89 -3.47
C ALA A 90 5.71 5.71 -2.39
N LYS A 91 4.51 6.21 -2.69
CA LYS A 91 3.63 6.82 -1.69
C LYS A 91 3.26 5.81 -0.62
N TYR A 92 3.18 6.27 0.63
CA TYR A 92 2.71 5.41 1.71
C TYR A 92 1.56 6.05 2.47
N TYR A 93 0.72 5.19 3.03
CA TYR A 93 -0.44 5.57 3.83
C TYR A 93 -0.36 4.87 5.18
N VAL A 94 -0.62 5.59 6.25
CA VAL A 94 -0.48 5.09 7.62
C VAL A 94 -1.84 4.97 8.27
N VAL A 95 -2.10 3.80 8.86
CA VAL A 95 -3.26 3.55 9.72
C VAL A 95 -2.75 3.32 11.13
N LEU A 96 -3.17 4.15 12.06
CA LEU A 96 -2.72 4.08 13.44
C LEU A 96 -3.31 2.87 14.16
N GLY A 97 -2.51 2.19 14.96
CA GLY A 97 -2.92 1.11 15.83
C GLY A 97 -3.30 1.60 17.24
N ASN A 98 -3.60 0.66 18.15
CA ASN A 98 -4.00 0.99 19.50
C ASN A 98 -2.87 1.59 20.35
N HIS A 99 -1.61 1.26 20.07
CA HIS A 99 -0.47 1.84 20.78
C HIS A 99 -0.30 3.34 20.49
N GLU A 100 -0.64 3.80 19.28
CA GLU A 100 -0.59 5.20 18.90
C GLU A 100 -1.76 6.03 19.43
N THR A 101 -2.94 5.41 19.55
CA THR A 101 -4.16 6.11 19.99
C THR A 101 -4.33 6.16 21.51
N LYS A 102 -3.61 5.34 22.23
CA LYS A 102 -3.72 5.22 23.69
C LYS A 102 -3.36 6.52 24.44
N TRP A 103 -2.58 7.38 23.83
CA TRP A 103 -2.03 8.59 24.44
C TRP A 103 -2.46 9.88 23.73
N SER A 104 -3.42 9.79 22.84
CA SER A 104 -3.96 10.97 22.14
C SER A 104 -4.95 11.77 23.02
#